data_5ab2d5aa9b34354ab9849fd92ff4a7e1
#
_entry.id   5ab2d5aa9b34354ab9849fd92ff4a7e1
#
_cell.length_a   1.000
_cell.length_b   1.000
_cell.length_c   1.000
_cell.angle_alpha   90.00
_cell.angle_beta   90.00
_cell.angle_gamma   90.00
#
_symmetry.space_group_name_H-M   'P 1'
#
loop_
_entity.id
_entity.type
_entity.pdbx_description
1 polymer ?
#
loop_
_entity_poly.entity_id
_entity_poly.type
_entity_poly.pdbx_seq_one_letter_code
_entity_poly.pdbx_strand_id
1 'polypeptide(L)'
;MLPEPFASDPRAYGALVILLGLALVAQRFMGWRRYKMFHSLRTIVFPLLDGKEGLFLVSEKGYTDDAEYLTTVDESVRSVFQTLVYEGEGSPHLLSSIKVRELPNGEKQYSAAHVVWTHTDGAQTEAYLFSSLEGGTDVYVHVEASVIYPREHLEGEQIDGDTRGVVAEALA
;
A
#
# COMPACT_ATOMS: atom_id res chain seq x y z
N MET A 1 -7.31 15.54 9.51
CA MET A 1 -8.19 15.94 10.64
C MET A 1 -9.26 14.87 10.78
N LEU A 2 -9.38 14.23 11.96
CA LEU A 2 -10.43 13.21 12.16
C LEU A 2 -11.82 13.91 12.15
N PRO A 3 -12.87 13.24 11.62
CA PRO A 3 -14.22 13.80 11.67
C PRO A 3 -14.66 14.10 13.10
N GLU A 4 -15.34 15.21 13.31
CA GLU A 4 -15.77 15.73 14.62
C GLU A 4 -16.34 14.71 15.63
N PRO A 5 -17.18 13.72 15.25
CA PRO A 5 -17.71 12.76 16.22
C PRO A 5 -16.65 11.85 16.85
N PHE A 6 -15.50 11.65 16.21
CA PHE A 6 -14.41 10.85 16.77
C PHE A 6 -13.46 11.67 17.67
N ALA A 7 -13.36 12.98 17.44
CA ALA A 7 -12.52 13.85 18.25
C ALA A 7 -13.11 14.15 19.63
N SER A 8 -14.43 14.00 19.80
CA SER A 8 -15.15 14.36 21.04
C SER A 8 -15.41 13.18 21.98
N ASP A 9 -15.30 11.93 21.51
CA ASP A 9 -15.51 10.75 22.34
C ASP A 9 -14.20 9.92 22.48
N PRO A 10 -13.54 9.97 23.67
CA PRO A 10 -12.33 9.19 23.92
C PRO A 10 -12.51 7.66 23.73
N ARG A 11 -13.73 7.15 23.89
CA ARG A 11 -14.02 5.72 23.72
C ARG A 11 -14.06 5.35 22.24
N ALA A 12 -14.65 6.21 21.40
CA ALA A 12 -14.65 6.02 19.96
C ALA A 12 -13.23 6.10 19.38
N TYR A 13 -12.40 7.02 19.88
CA TYR A 13 -11.00 7.11 19.51
C TYR A 13 -10.22 5.87 19.94
N GLY A 14 -10.38 5.42 21.19
CA GLY A 14 -9.76 4.19 21.67
C GLY A 14 -10.18 2.95 20.89
N ALA A 15 -11.45 2.83 20.54
CA ALA A 15 -11.95 1.73 19.71
C ALA A 15 -11.33 1.76 18.30
N LEU A 16 -11.20 2.94 17.69
CA LEU A 16 -10.56 3.10 16.38
C LEU A 16 -9.09 2.66 16.42
N VAL A 17 -8.32 3.09 17.42
CA VAL A 17 -6.91 2.71 17.60
C VAL A 17 -6.77 1.19 17.77
N ILE A 18 -7.65 0.56 18.57
CA ILE A 18 -7.66 -0.90 18.75
C ILE A 18 -7.96 -1.60 17.44
N LEU A 19 -8.98 -1.15 16.69
CA LEU A 19 -9.36 -1.74 15.41
C LEU A 19 -8.24 -1.61 14.37
N LEU A 20 -7.57 -0.46 14.30
CA LEU A 20 -6.40 -0.25 13.45
C LEU A 20 -5.24 -1.17 13.86
N GLY A 21 -4.96 -1.29 15.15
CA GLY A 21 -3.94 -2.20 15.66
C GLY A 21 -4.24 -3.66 15.32
N LEU A 22 -5.48 -4.09 15.48
CA LEU A 22 -5.91 -5.45 15.10
C LEU A 22 -5.81 -5.67 13.58
N ALA A 23 -6.16 -4.68 12.77
CA ALA A 23 -6.03 -4.75 11.33
C ALA A 23 -4.56 -4.88 10.89
N LEU A 24 -3.65 -4.11 11.51
CA LEU A 24 -2.21 -4.18 11.26
C LEU A 24 -1.63 -5.56 11.64
N VAL A 25 -2.06 -6.13 12.75
CA VAL A 25 -1.66 -7.48 13.15
C VAL A 25 -2.26 -8.53 12.19
N ALA A 26 -3.53 -8.40 11.86
CA ALA A 26 -4.23 -9.36 11.00
C ALA A 26 -3.64 -9.40 9.58
N GLN A 27 -3.22 -8.25 9.03
CA GLN A 27 -2.65 -8.19 7.68
C GLN A 27 -1.35 -9.02 7.55
N ARG A 28 -0.52 -9.09 8.60
CA ARG A 28 0.72 -9.88 8.62
C ARG A 28 0.48 -11.38 8.36
N PHE A 29 -0.69 -11.89 8.77
CA PHE A 29 -1.08 -13.30 8.62
C PHE A 29 -2.06 -13.52 7.45
N MET A 30 -2.22 -12.52 6.60
CA MET A 30 -3.22 -12.53 5.53
C MET A 30 -2.66 -13.18 4.27
N GLY A 31 -3.13 -14.39 3.96
CA GLY A 31 -2.82 -15.02 2.68
C GLY A 31 -3.50 -14.31 1.49
N TRP A 32 -2.97 -14.52 0.28
CA TRP A 32 -3.42 -13.88 -0.97
C TRP A 32 -4.93 -13.79 -1.16
N ARG A 33 -5.68 -14.89 -0.91
CA ARG A 33 -7.14 -14.89 -1.16
C ARG A 33 -7.88 -13.88 -0.30
N ARG A 34 -7.54 -13.79 0.98
CA ARG A 34 -8.17 -12.83 1.92
C ARG A 34 -7.74 -11.42 1.59
N TYR A 35 -6.46 -11.23 1.34
CA TYR A 35 -5.92 -9.94 0.91
C TYR A 35 -6.66 -9.44 -0.33
N LYS A 36 -6.73 -10.24 -1.39
CA LYS A 36 -7.39 -9.87 -2.66
C LYS A 36 -8.87 -9.54 -2.49
N MET A 37 -9.57 -10.26 -1.63
CA MET A 37 -10.98 -9.97 -1.32
C MET A 37 -11.13 -8.58 -0.70
N PHE A 38 -10.35 -8.24 0.31
CA PHE A 38 -10.40 -6.92 0.95
C PHE A 38 -9.93 -5.81 0.01
N HIS A 39 -8.87 -6.05 -0.74
CA HIS A 39 -8.35 -5.08 -1.70
C HIS A 39 -9.39 -4.80 -2.81
N SER A 40 -10.01 -5.84 -3.37
CA SER A 40 -11.06 -5.68 -4.38
C SER A 40 -12.31 -4.97 -3.82
N LEU A 41 -12.68 -5.25 -2.57
CA LEU A 41 -13.78 -4.53 -1.92
C LEU A 41 -13.46 -3.02 -1.82
N ARG A 42 -12.24 -2.66 -1.46
CA ARG A 42 -11.79 -1.26 -1.42
C ARG A 42 -11.92 -0.59 -2.79
N THR A 43 -11.46 -1.23 -3.86
CA THR A 43 -11.53 -0.66 -5.22
C THR A 43 -12.96 -0.48 -5.72
N ILE A 44 -13.93 -1.30 -5.25
CA ILE A 44 -15.35 -1.15 -5.58
C ILE A 44 -15.98 0.00 -4.78
N VAL A 45 -15.64 0.11 -3.50
CA VAL A 45 -16.22 1.11 -2.60
C VAL A 45 -15.59 2.49 -2.83
N PHE A 46 -14.37 2.53 -3.31
CA PHE A 46 -13.57 3.72 -3.54
C PHE A 46 -14.28 4.81 -4.35
N PRO A 47 -14.86 4.54 -5.53
CA PRO A 47 -15.56 5.56 -6.31
C PRO A 47 -16.80 6.13 -5.61
N LEU A 48 -17.36 5.39 -4.65
CA LEU A 48 -18.53 5.84 -3.87
C LEU A 48 -18.15 6.79 -2.72
N LEU A 49 -16.87 6.81 -2.36
CA LEU A 49 -16.31 7.62 -1.28
C LEU A 49 -15.43 8.75 -1.79
N ASP A 50 -15.30 8.87 -3.11
CA ASP A 50 -14.54 9.93 -3.77
C ASP A 50 -15.05 11.31 -3.31
N GLY A 51 -14.11 12.19 -2.94
CA GLY A 51 -14.42 13.51 -2.39
C GLY A 51 -14.84 13.53 -0.92
N LYS A 52 -14.89 12.40 -0.21
CA LYS A 52 -15.07 12.34 1.25
C LYS A 52 -13.71 12.29 1.92
N GLU A 53 -13.06 13.44 1.99
CA GLU A 53 -11.80 13.63 2.71
C GLU A 53 -11.94 13.16 4.16
N GLY A 54 -11.00 12.34 4.63
CA GLY A 54 -10.95 11.86 6.01
C GLY A 54 -11.06 10.35 6.20
N LEU A 55 -11.46 9.59 5.17
CA LEU A 55 -11.38 8.12 5.19
C LEU A 55 -10.11 7.65 4.44
N PHE A 56 -8.94 7.95 4.99
CA PHE A 56 -7.64 7.61 4.39
C PHE A 56 -7.45 6.11 4.10
N LEU A 57 -8.21 5.23 4.73
CA LEU A 57 -8.26 3.79 4.42
C LEU A 57 -8.81 3.47 3.02
N VAL A 58 -9.39 4.44 2.37
CA VAL A 58 -10.04 4.33 1.06
C VAL A 58 -9.70 5.49 0.14
N SER A 59 -8.75 6.38 0.51
CA SER A 59 -8.40 7.49 -0.35
C SER A 59 -7.47 7.06 -1.48
N GLU A 60 -7.72 7.57 -2.67
CA GLU A 60 -6.79 7.58 -3.78
C GLU A 60 -5.65 8.52 -3.42
N LYS A 61 -4.46 8.01 -3.26
CA LYS A 61 -3.28 8.86 -3.10
C LYS A 61 -2.36 8.68 -4.28
N GLY A 62 -2.45 9.63 -5.16
CA GLY A 62 -1.45 9.92 -6.15
C GLY A 62 -1.28 8.89 -7.25
N TYR A 63 -0.91 9.42 -8.38
CA TYR A 63 -0.37 8.65 -9.47
C TYR A 63 1.01 8.12 -9.09
N THR A 64 1.38 6.95 -9.61
CA THR A 64 2.77 6.49 -9.56
C THR A 64 3.64 7.43 -10.37
N ASP A 65 4.82 7.74 -9.85
CA ASP A 65 5.88 8.41 -10.60
C ASP A 65 6.67 7.36 -11.41
N ASP A 66 7.11 7.73 -12.60
CA ASP A 66 8.01 6.89 -13.41
C ASP A 66 9.32 6.58 -12.66
N ALA A 67 9.76 7.48 -11.80
CA ALA A 67 10.90 7.27 -10.90
C ALA A 67 10.68 6.14 -9.87
N GLU A 68 9.42 5.79 -9.55
CA GLU A 68 9.07 4.69 -8.66
C GLU A 68 9.10 3.33 -9.38
N TYR A 69 9.10 3.28 -10.72
CA TYR A 69 9.19 2.04 -11.46
C TYR A 69 10.51 1.30 -11.17
N LEU A 70 10.39 0.02 -10.79
CA LEU A 70 11.55 -0.83 -10.52
C LEU A 70 11.80 -1.80 -11.68
N THR A 71 10.82 -2.62 -12.03
CA THR A 71 10.97 -3.68 -13.03
C THR A 71 9.62 -4.26 -13.46
N THR A 72 9.63 -5.01 -14.56
CA THR A 72 8.54 -5.93 -14.92
C THR A 72 9.02 -7.37 -14.71
N VAL A 73 8.22 -8.16 -14.00
CA VAL A 73 8.46 -9.58 -13.75
C VAL A 73 7.49 -10.39 -14.61
N ASP A 74 7.99 -11.40 -15.34
CA ASP A 74 7.16 -12.28 -16.19
C ASP A 74 6.43 -13.34 -15.35
N GLU A 75 5.73 -12.87 -14.33
CA GLU A 75 4.90 -13.68 -13.44
C GLU A 75 3.60 -12.95 -13.10
N SER A 76 2.58 -13.72 -12.68
CA SER A 76 1.32 -13.12 -12.24
C SER A 76 1.49 -12.28 -10.98
N VAL A 77 0.66 -11.24 -10.81
CA VAL A 77 0.61 -10.42 -9.59
C VAL A 77 0.52 -11.27 -8.32
N ARG A 78 -0.20 -12.39 -8.39
CA ARG A 78 -0.29 -13.30 -7.25
C ARG A 78 1.05 -13.94 -6.91
N SER A 79 1.78 -14.42 -7.91
CA SER A 79 3.09 -15.05 -7.73
C SER A 79 4.07 -14.06 -7.14
N VAL A 80 4.22 -12.88 -7.78
CA VAL A 80 5.08 -11.80 -7.30
C VAL A 80 4.72 -11.39 -5.87
N PHE A 81 3.43 -11.20 -5.56
CA PHE A 81 3.00 -10.91 -4.19
C PHE A 81 3.42 -12.00 -3.19
N GLN A 82 3.30 -13.27 -3.58
CA GLN A 82 3.69 -14.38 -2.71
C GLN A 82 5.19 -14.43 -2.48
N THR A 83 5.99 -14.23 -3.52
CA THR A 83 7.45 -14.10 -3.42
C THR A 83 7.84 -12.97 -2.47
N LEU A 84 7.31 -11.76 -2.67
CA LEU A 84 7.62 -10.62 -1.81
C LEU A 84 7.21 -10.81 -0.35
N VAL A 85 6.11 -11.52 -0.08
CA VAL A 85 5.61 -11.72 1.28
C VAL A 85 6.30 -12.89 1.99
N TYR A 86 6.54 -14.00 1.28
CA TYR A 86 7.01 -15.24 1.93
C TYR A 86 8.54 -15.42 1.84
N GLU A 87 9.15 -14.97 0.75
CA GLU A 87 10.59 -15.07 0.53
C GLU A 87 11.30 -13.75 0.84
N GLY A 88 10.69 -12.63 0.43
CA GLY A 88 11.21 -11.28 0.71
C GLY A 88 10.82 -10.71 2.08
N GLU A 89 10.16 -11.49 2.96
CA GLU A 89 9.77 -11.10 4.33
C GLU A 89 8.88 -9.84 4.39
N GLY A 90 8.29 -9.41 3.29
CA GLY A 90 7.34 -8.30 3.22
C GLY A 90 6.02 -8.62 3.93
N SER A 91 5.28 -7.61 4.26
CA SER A 91 3.93 -7.72 4.83
C SER A 91 2.87 -7.27 3.84
N PRO A 92 1.75 -7.99 3.67
CA PRO A 92 0.62 -7.48 2.92
C PRO A 92 0.16 -6.13 3.47
N HIS A 93 0.01 -5.12 2.64
CA HIS A 93 -0.39 -3.78 3.10
C HIS A 93 -1.82 -3.44 2.67
N LEU A 94 -2.77 -3.63 3.58
CA LEU A 94 -4.19 -3.34 3.35
C LEU A 94 -4.57 -1.89 3.60
N LEU A 95 -3.84 -1.22 4.47
CA LEU A 95 -4.19 0.13 4.93
C LEU A 95 -3.51 1.22 4.10
N SER A 96 -2.60 0.86 3.17
CA SER A 96 -2.00 1.82 2.26
C SER A 96 -3.03 2.39 1.29
N SER A 97 -2.73 3.54 0.77
CA SER A 97 -3.47 4.13 -0.34
C SER A 97 -3.41 3.23 -1.57
N ILE A 98 -4.48 3.23 -2.36
CA ILE A 98 -4.45 2.54 -3.65
C ILE A 98 -3.74 3.46 -4.65
N LYS A 99 -2.58 3.05 -5.14
CA LYS A 99 -1.88 3.79 -6.19
C LYS A 99 -2.56 3.60 -7.54
N VAL A 100 -2.48 4.63 -8.35
CA VAL A 100 -3.08 4.68 -9.69
C VAL A 100 -2.00 5.02 -10.69
N ARG A 101 -2.03 4.39 -11.84
CA ARG A 101 -1.24 4.82 -13.01
C ARG A 101 -2.16 5.10 -14.19
N GLU A 102 -1.74 6.03 -15.04
CA GLU A 102 -2.40 6.30 -16.29
C GLU A 102 -1.78 5.42 -17.40
N LEU A 103 -2.63 4.71 -18.10
CA LEU A 103 -2.22 3.89 -19.24
C LEU A 103 -2.06 4.76 -20.50
N PRO A 104 -1.33 4.29 -21.54
CA PRO A 104 -1.14 5.04 -22.78
C PRO A 104 -2.43 5.42 -23.50
N ASN A 105 -3.54 4.72 -23.23
CA ASN A 105 -4.86 5.02 -23.76
C ASN A 105 -5.67 6.03 -22.92
N GLY A 106 -5.07 6.58 -21.85
CA GLY A 106 -5.70 7.52 -20.91
C GLY A 106 -6.58 6.86 -19.85
N GLU A 107 -6.67 5.52 -19.83
CA GLU A 107 -7.39 4.82 -18.76
C GLU A 107 -6.57 4.75 -17.47
N LYS A 108 -7.28 4.79 -16.34
CA LYS A 108 -6.68 4.59 -15.03
C LYS A 108 -6.60 3.12 -14.68
N GLN A 109 -5.42 2.68 -14.26
CA GLN A 109 -5.22 1.35 -13.70
C GLN A 109 -4.86 1.46 -12.22
N TYR A 110 -5.61 0.72 -11.40
CA TYR A 110 -5.35 0.65 -9.96
C TYR A 110 -4.35 -0.46 -9.64
N SER A 111 -3.49 -0.21 -8.65
CA SER A 111 -2.58 -1.23 -8.15
C SER A 111 -3.36 -2.45 -7.66
N ALA A 112 -2.91 -3.62 -8.04
CA ALA A 112 -3.60 -4.88 -7.77
C ALA A 112 -3.21 -5.49 -6.43
N ALA A 113 -2.03 -5.14 -5.90
CA ALA A 113 -1.56 -5.54 -4.58
C ALA A 113 -0.47 -4.59 -4.06
N HIS A 114 -0.32 -4.56 -2.73
CA HIS A 114 0.70 -3.79 -2.03
C HIS A 114 1.41 -4.66 -1.01
N VAL A 115 2.72 -4.48 -0.89
CA VAL A 115 3.57 -5.14 0.12
C VAL A 115 4.44 -4.08 0.78
N VAL A 116 4.62 -4.17 2.10
CA VAL A 116 5.39 -3.20 2.86
C VAL A 116 6.48 -3.87 3.69
N TRP A 117 7.63 -3.21 3.77
CA TRP A 117 8.73 -3.48 4.70
C TRP A 117 8.91 -2.27 5.61
N THR A 118 8.96 -2.51 6.91
CA THR A 118 9.26 -1.46 7.90
C THR A 118 10.69 -1.66 8.37
N HIS A 119 11.50 -0.62 8.26
CA HIS A 119 12.92 -0.63 8.61
C HIS A 119 13.15 -0.09 10.02
N THR A 120 14.29 -0.45 10.62
CA THR A 120 14.64 -0.05 11.99
C THR A 120 15.00 1.43 12.14
N ASP A 121 15.33 2.09 11.03
CA ASP A 121 15.64 3.51 10.94
C ASP A 121 14.40 4.42 10.86
N GLY A 122 13.22 3.81 10.85
CA GLY A 122 11.95 4.52 10.75
C GLY A 122 11.45 4.74 9.33
N ALA A 123 12.17 4.23 8.34
CA ALA A 123 11.68 4.19 6.96
C ALA A 123 10.71 3.02 6.74
N GLN A 124 9.90 3.14 5.72
CA GLN A 124 9.16 2.00 5.16
C GLN A 124 9.29 1.99 3.64
N THR A 125 9.46 0.80 3.08
CA THR A 125 9.45 0.57 1.64
C THR A 125 8.12 -0.04 1.27
N GLU A 126 7.44 0.52 0.28
CA GLU A 126 6.19 -0.01 -0.26
C GLU A 126 6.37 -0.46 -1.70
N ALA A 127 6.00 -1.70 -2.01
CA ALA A 127 5.91 -2.19 -3.37
C ALA A 127 4.45 -2.21 -3.82
N TYR A 128 4.19 -1.57 -4.96
CA TYR A 128 2.89 -1.56 -5.63
C TYR A 128 2.95 -2.42 -6.88
N LEU A 129 2.05 -3.38 -6.99
CA LEU A 129 2.00 -4.34 -8.06
C LEU A 129 0.85 -4.03 -9.02
N PHE A 130 1.17 -3.88 -10.30
CA PHE A 130 0.20 -3.68 -11.36
C PHE A 130 0.27 -4.85 -12.36
N SER A 131 -0.86 -5.23 -12.95
CA SER A 131 -0.81 -6.14 -14.09
C SER A 131 -0.17 -5.42 -15.27
N SER A 132 0.88 -5.98 -15.85
CA SER A 132 1.53 -5.41 -17.03
C SER A 132 0.65 -5.56 -18.28
N LEU A 133 0.70 -4.58 -19.18
CA LEU A 133 0.00 -4.63 -20.47
C LEU A 133 0.61 -5.68 -21.43
N GLU A 134 1.89 -5.95 -21.27
CA GLU A 134 2.65 -6.91 -22.08
C GLU A 134 2.62 -8.33 -21.50
N GLY A 135 1.95 -8.51 -20.38
CA GLY A 135 1.95 -9.71 -19.57
C GLY A 135 2.87 -9.57 -18.34
N GLY A 136 2.60 -10.37 -17.31
CA GLY A 136 3.37 -10.30 -16.06
C GLY A 136 2.92 -9.20 -15.11
N THR A 137 3.87 -8.70 -14.32
CA THR A 137 3.63 -7.74 -13.24
C THR A 137 4.64 -6.61 -13.28
N ASP A 138 4.15 -5.38 -13.37
CA ASP A 138 4.96 -4.18 -13.18
C ASP A 138 5.05 -3.86 -11.70
N VAL A 139 6.26 -3.66 -11.21
CA VAL A 139 6.59 -3.39 -9.80
C VAL A 139 7.07 -1.96 -9.68
N TYR A 140 6.38 -1.20 -8.83
CA TYR A 140 6.74 0.16 -8.44
C TYR A 140 7.12 0.17 -6.97
N VAL A 141 8.11 0.95 -6.60
CA VAL A 141 8.63 1.02 -5.22
C VAL A 141 8.68 2.46 -4.76
N HIS A 142 8.05 2.69 -3.63
CA HIS A 142 8.03 3.96 -2.93
C HIS A 142 8.68 3.81 -1.56
N VAL A 143 9.44 4.82 -1.13
CA VAL A 143 10.09 4.87 0.19
C VAL A 143 9.59 6.11 0.92
N GLU A 144 9.08 5.92 2.11
CA GLU A 144 8.54 7.00 2.93
C GLU A 144 8.81 6.76 4.42
N ALA A 145 8.50 7.75 5.26
CA ALA A 145 8.51 7.56 6.71
C ALA A 145 7.46 6.51 7.12
N SER A 146 7.83 5.64 8.05
CA SER A 146 6.92 4.60 8.56
C SER A 146 5.72 5.23 9.29
N VAL A 147 4.57 4.56 9.25
CA VAL A 147 3.34 4.93 9.98
C VAL A 147 3.54 5.04 11.51
N ILE A 148 4.63 4.50 12.07
CA ILE A 148 4.99 4.72 13.48
C ILE A 148 5.47 6.16 13.75
N TYR A 149 5.82 6.90 12.70
CA TYR A 149 6.11 8.33 12.72
C TYR A 149 5.00 9.08 11.96
N PRO A 150 3.80 9.21 12.54
CA PRO A 150 2.60 9.60 11.80
C PRO A 150 2.66 11.03 11.23
N ARG A 151 3.47 11.90 11.81
CA ARG A 151 3.62 13.27 11.31
C ARG A 151 4.44 13.27 10.02
N GLU A 152 5.61 12.67 10.06
CA GLU A 152 6.56 12.56 8.95
C GLU A 152 5.92 11.78 7.79
N HIS A 153 5.19 10.70 8.11
CA HIS A 153 4.45 9.92 7.14
C HIS A 153 3.34 10.71 6.43
N LEU A 154 2.60 11.56 7.17
CA LEU A 154 1.53 12.39 6.61
C LEU A 154 2.07 13.59 5.82
N GLU A 155 3.25 14.08 6.17
CA GLU A 155 3.94 15.16 5.46
C GLU A 155 4.61 14.64 4.18
N GLY A 156 4.70 13.31 3.99
CA GLY A 156 5.27 12.66 2.81
C GLY A 156 6.78 12.88 2.71
N GLU A 157 7.47 12.99 3.84
CA GLU A 157 8.93 13.09 3.85
C GLU A 157 9.55 11.85 3.23
N GLN A 158 10.23 12.06 2.10
CA GLN A 158 11.10 11.03 1.53
C GLN A 158 12.31 10.88 2.43
N ILE A 159 12.53 9.67 2.90
CA ILE A 159 13.73 9.34 3.67
C ILE A 159 14.83 8.96 2.69
N ASP A 160 15.98 9.65 2.79
CA ASP A 160 17.19 9.29 2.05
C ASP A 160 17.69 7.91 2.48
N GLY A 161 17.44 6.91 1.68
CA GLY A 161 17.94 5.56 1.87
C GLY A 161 17.59 4.69 0.68
N ASP A 162 18.55 3.95 0.14
CA ASP A 162 18.29 2.98 -0.93
C ASP A 162 17.71 1.68 -0.35
N THR A 163 16.49 1.77 0.16
CA THR A 163 15.75 0.60 0.64
C THR A 163 14.99 -0.13 -0.48
N ARG A 164 15.08 0.35 -1.74
CA ARG A 164 14.56 -0.35 -2.93
C ARG A 164 15.22 -1.71 -3.14
N GLY A 165 16.47 -1.86 -2.66
CA GLY A 165 17.24 -3.08 -2.73
C GLY A 165 16.51 -4.28 -2.15
N VAL A 166 15.74 -4.12 -1.07
CA VAL A 166 14.99 -5.22 -0.45
C VAL A 166 13.97 -5.86 -1.41
N VAL A 167 13.34 -5.03 -2.25
CA VAL A 167 12.37 -5.52 -3.25
C VAL A 167 13.09 -6.20 -4.41
N ALA A 168 14.20 -5.60 -4.89
CA ALA A 168 14.99 -6.16 -5.98
C ALA A 168 15.62 -7.51 -5.59
N GLU A 169 16.15 -7.64 -4.37
CA GLU A 169 16.68 -8.89 -3.83
C GLU A 169 15.64 -9.99 -3.72
N ALA A 170 14.42 -9.63 -3.28
CA ALA A 170 13.32 -10.57 -3.18
C ALA A 170 12.81 -11.07 -4.54
N LEU A 171 13.08 -10.34 -5.62
CA LEU A 171 12.67 -10.68 -6.98
C LEU A 171 13.77 -11.35 -7.81
N ALA A 172 15.01 -11.46 -7.29
CA ALA A 172 16.15 -12.07 -7.95
C ALA A 172 16.15 -13.60 -7.80
#